data_322686960fa10d12064c8c232620b3f0
#
_entry.id   322686960fa10d12064c8c232620b3f0
#
_cell.length_a   1.000
_cell.length_b   1.000
_cell.length_c   1.000
_cell.angle_alpha   90.00
_cell.angle_beta   90.00
_cell.angle_gamma   90.00
#
_symmetry.space_group_name_H-M   'P 1'
#
loop_
_entity.id
_entity.type
_entity.pdbx_description
1 polymer ?
#
loop_
_entity_poly.entity_id
_entity_poly.type
_entity_poly.pdbx_seq_one_letter_code
_entity_poly.pdbx_strand_id
1 'polypeptide(L)'
;MMGKIAYGLAGLLAFVVCLGVANGASQLEFPVWDRHYTGTIAGKAVNVGITRINGDLHGSYCYEPCNQRKMRLILSGSLQDKRLLLEERAQTLSGQWDAEISPSEIKGVWTSADKKRHFPIALRYNKPKGDPDIDLVLVAEVNDDYDPSKAIDCNNVPVISAIKLYRDGKLIQTLNTASIGTCSIFTPQWRDVNFDGYPDLSIPQELPAGPNIPEQTWLYDPSTQRYVDAPASYQEITSPEPDAEYKQIVSYWRGGCCSHGVDIYRWKGKEVELIDSGSSYRQPVLSKGKMYTCYVIPSYHDGRIFYLQKRKNGHLTPPFTDVEGCEPFELTTNIRTVIQPEKPGMEPESIEIKWQGNKSSPGEFCPLVPFVEGDKISPRLVTNKDIPDICISRNEFKAMSK
;
A
#
# COMPACT_ATOMS: atom_id res chain seq x y z
N MET A 1 83.86 38.11 34.45
CA MET A 1 82.56 37.85 35.10
C MET A 1 81.62 37.25 34.08
N MET A 2 81.05 36.12 34.38
CA MET A 2 80.38 35.16 33.52
C MET A 2 79.03 35.68 32.97
N GLY A 3 78.85 35.67 31.67
CA GLY A 3 77.59 35.86 31.01
C GLY A 3 77.10 34.58 30.38
N LYS A 4 75.92 34.09 30.80
CA LYS A 4 75.26 32.82 30.32
C LYS A 4 74.60 33.10 28.99
N ILE A 5 74.91 32.28 28.01
CA ILE A 5 74.25 32.14 26.72
C ILE A 5 73.06 31.20 26.90
N ALA A 6 71.83 31.65 26.58
CA ALA A 6 70.62 30.82 26.53
C ALA A 6 70.33 30.51 25.10
N TYR A 7 70.33 29.22 24.75
CA TYR A 7 69.85 28.69 23.46
C TYR A 7 68.33 28.52 23.50
N GLY A 8 67.59 29.24 22.66
CA GLY A 8 66.19 29.04 22.46
C GLY A 8 65.98 28.00 21.35
N LEU A 9 65.39 26.87 21.66
CA LEU A 9 64.88 25.87 20.70
C LEU A 9 63.52 26.36 20.17
N ALA A 10 63.50 26.76 18.91
CA ALA A 10 62.25 26.99 18.18
C ALA A 10 61.72 25.65 17.68
N GLY A 11 60.70 25.11 18.34
CA GLY A 11 59.96 23.96 17.90
C GLY A 11 58.99 24.32 16.79
N LEU A 12 59.23 23.87 15.56
CA LEU A 12 58.29 23.91 14.42
C LEU A 12 57.19 22.86 14.69
N LEU A 13 56.01 23.30 15.11
CA LEU A 13 54.79 22.44 15.08
C LEU A 13 54.29 22.39 13.63
N ALA A 14 54.54 21.30 12.92
CA ALA A 14 53.89 21.01 11.66
C ALA A 14 52.41 20.61 11.91
N PHE A 15 51.48 21.49 11.65
CA PHE A 15 50.07 21.17 11.56
C PHE A 15 49.85 20.34 10.29
N VAL A 16 49.70 18.99 10.46
CA VAL A 16 49.17 18.15 9.40
C VAL A 16 47.64 18.35 9.36
N VAL A 17 47.22 19.23 8.43
CA VAL A 17 45.81 19.35 8.08
C VAL A 17 45.47 18.08 7.27
N CYS A 18 44.89 17.08 7.94
CA CYS A 18 44.20 16.00 7.24
C CYS A 18 42.98 16.61 6.54
N LEU A 19 43.15 16.99 5.27
CA LEU A 19 42.01 17.19 4.38
C LEU A 19 41.34 15.81 4.20
N GLY A 20 40.37 15.53 5.02
CA GLY A 20 39.44 14.45 4.79
C GLY A 20 38.73 14.73 3.47
N VAL A 21 39.08 14.00 2.43
CA VAL A 21 38.30 13.93 1.19
C VAL A 21 37.00 13.24 1.64
N ALA A 22 35.97 14.02 1.94
CA ALA A 22 34.63 13.48 1.99
C ALA A 22 34.34 12.97 0.58
N ASN A 23 34.39 11.65 0.39
CA ASN A 23 33.78 11.00 -0.75
C ASN A 23 32.28 11.30 -0.63
N GLY A 24 31.85 12.44 -1.16
CA GLY A 24 30.45 12.72 -1.36
C GLY A 24 29.92 11.64 -2.31
N ALA A 25 29.00 10.81 -1.86
CA ALA A 25 28.25 9.94 -2.74
C ALA A 25 27.79 10.78 -3.95
N SER A 26 27.96 10.29 -5.16
CA SER A 26 27.54 11.04 -6.34
C SER A 26 26.02 11.13 -6.28
N GLN A 27 25.49 12.34 -6.19
CA GLN A 27 24.05 12.60 -6.20
C GLN A 27 23.55 12.69 -7.63
N LEU A 28 22.40 12.09 -7.88
CA LEU A 28 21.65 12.19 -9.12
C LEU A 28 20.41 13.05 -8.88
N GLU A 29 20.08 13.88 -9.85
CA GLU A 29 18.85 14.67 -9.84
C GLU A 29 18.05 14.38 -11.10
N PHE A 30 16.78 14.05 -10.94
CA PHE A 30 15.92 13.78 -12.08
C PHE A 30 14.46 14.18 -11.83
N PRO A 31 13.79 14.77 -12.85
CA PRO A 31 12.41 15.16 -12.76
C PRO A 31 11.48 13.95 -12.75
N VAL A 32 10.43 14.04 -11.94
CA VAL A 32 9.37 13.05 -11.88
C VAL A 32 8.01 13.72 -11.90
N TRP A 33 7.02 13.06 -12.47
CA TRP A 33 5.62 13.42 -12.34
C TRP A 33 4.72 12.23 -12.67
N ASP A 34 3.52 12.23 -12.10
CA ASP A 34 2.43 11.33 -12.43
C ASP A 34 1.23 12.17 -12.86
N ARG A 35 0.72 11.94 -14.07
CA ARG A 35 -0.32 12.78 -14.68
C ARG A 35 -1.41 11.94 -15.32
N HIS A 36 -2.65 12.34 -15.08
CA HIS A 36 -3.82 11.74 -15.71
C HIS A 36 -4.37 12.65 -16.80
N TYR A 37 -4.70 12.03 -17.93
CA TYR A 37 -5.23 12.72 -19.09
C TYR A 37 -6.55 12.09 -19.54
N THR A 38 -7.46 12.91 -20.05
CA THR A 38 -8.66 12.47 -20.77
C THR A 38 -8.70 13.09 -22.15
N GLY A 39 -9.34 12.41 -23.09
CA GLY A 39 -9.44 12.90 -24.45
C GLY A 39 -9.79 11.81 -25.42
N THR A 40 -9.19 11.86 -26.63
CA THR A 40 -9.52 10.90 -27.69
C THR A 40 -8.28 10.35 -28.41
N ILE A 41 -8.38 9.07 -28.81
CA ILE A 41 -7.52 8.45 -29.82
C ILE A 41 -8.45 7.92 -30.91
N ALA A 42 -8.21 8.30 -32.16
CA ALA A 42 -9.09 7.96 -33.28
C ALA A 42 -10.56 8.40 -33.05
N GLY A 43 -10.78 9.50 -32.34
CA GLY A 43 -12.12 10.00 -31.99
C GLY A 43 -12.82 9.21 -30.88
N LYS A 44 -12.23 8.15 -30.33
CA LYS A 44 -12.79 7.36 -29.21
C LYS A 44 -12.27 7.90 -27.88
N ALA A 45 -13.16 8.09 -26.91
CA ALA A 45 -12.81 8.59 -25.59
C ALA A 45 -11.88 7.62 -24.85
N VAL A 46 -10.84 8.16 -24.20
CA VAL A 46 -9.82 7.43 -23.44
C VAL A 46 -9.52 8.12 -22.10
N ASN A 47 -9.10 7.29 -21.15
CA ASN A 47 -8.53 7.72 -19.88
C ASN A 47 -7.10 7.16 -19.79
N VAL A 48 -6.12 8.04 -19.61
CA VAL A 48 -4.68 7.77 -19.73
C VAL A 48 -3.96 8.21 -18.47
N GLY A 49 -3.18 7.32 -17.85
CA GLY A 49 -2.22 7.65 -16.81
C GLY A 49 -0.81 7.52 -17.36
N ILE A 50 0.04 8.51 -17.15
CA ILE A 50 1.45 8.50 -17.54
C ILE A 50 2.29 8.99 -16.36
N THR A 51 3.30 8.20 -16.00
CA THR A 51 4.33 8.52 -15.01
C THR A 51 5.64 8.78 -15.74
N ARG A 52 6.32 9.84 -15.36
CA ARG A 52 7.69 10.15 -15.79
C ARG A 52 8.68 9.89 -14.67
N ILE A 53 9.75 9.18 -15.00
CA ILE A 53 10.93 9.07 -14.13
C ILE A 53 12.14 9.42 -14.99
N ASN A 54 12.78 10.55 -14.71
CA ASN A 54 13.85 11.12 -15.55
C ASN A 54 13.39 11.35 -16.99
N GLY A 55 13.97 10.66 -17.96
CA GLY A 55 13.58 10.70 -19.37
C GLY A 55 12.59 9.59 -19.75
N ASP A 56 12.39 8.60 -18.88
CA ASP A 56 11.55 7.44 -19.15
C ASP A 56 10.09 7.70 -18.81
N LEU A 57 9.21 7.16 -19.65
CA LEU A 57 7.77 7.25 -19.50
C LEU A 57 7.17 5.86 -19.37
N HIS A 58 6.30 5.69 -18.39
CA HIS A 58 5.49 4.50 -18.17
C HIS A 58 4.03 4.89 -18.02
N GLY A 59 3.12 4.03 -18.44
CA GLY A 59 1.73 4.38 -18.29
C GLY A 59 0.78 3.29 -18.76
N SER A 60 -0.49 3.62 -18.70
CA SER A 60 -1.54 2.77 -19.25
C SER A 60 -2.77 3.60 -19.62
N TYR A 61 -3.57 3.08 -20.50
CA TYR A 61 -4.85 3.69 -20.84
C TYR A 61 -5.95 2.68 -21.14
N CYS A 62 -7.18 3.14 -21.12
CA CYS A 62 -8.35 2.36 -21.51
C CYS A 62 -9.31 3.23 -22.33
N TYR A 63 -10.06 2.60 -23.23
CA TYR A 63 -11.18 3.21 -23.93
C TYR A 63 -12.42 3.23 -23.03
N GLU A 64 -13.10 4.37 -22.96
CA GLU A 64 -14.30 4.53 -22.13
C GLU A 64 -15.48 3.62 -22.56
N PRO A 65 -16.28 3.12 -21.59
CA PRO A 65 -16.11 3.23 -20.16
C PRO A 65 -14.99 2.33 -19.66
N CYS A 66 -14.08 2.91 -18.86
CA CYS A 66 -13.00 2.17 -18.22
C CYS A 66 -13.54 1.36 -17.04
N ASN A 67 -13.53 0.05 -17.14
CA ASN A 67 -13.93 -0.85 -16.04
C ASN A 67 -12.93 -1.99 -15.89
N GLN A 68 -12.96 -2.69 -14.77
CA GLN A 68 -12.02 -3.76 -14.43
C GLN A 68 -11.99 -4.94 -15.44
N ARG A 69 -13.04 -5.08 -16.27
CA ARG A 69 -13.15 -6.15 -17.29
C ARG A 69 -12.48 -5.78 -18.61
N LYS A 70 -12.15 -4.51 -18.83
CA LYS A 70 -11.45 -4.07 -20.03
C LYS A 70 -9.96 -4.10 -19.82
N MET A 71 -9.26 -4.72 -20.75
CA MET A 71 -7.80 -4.76 -20.79
C MET A 71 -7.26 -3.33 -20.91
N ARG A 72 -6.36 -2.94 -20.03
CA ARG A 72 -5.59 -1.72 -20.17
C ARG A 72 -4.46 -1.95 -21.17
N LEU A 73 -4.23 -0.95 -21.99
CA LEU A 73 -3.11 -0.90 -22.91
C LEU A 73 -1.94 -0.26 -22.18
N ILE A 74 -0.79 -0.92 -22.20
CA ILE A 74 0.42 -0.47 -21.49
C ILE A 74 1.22 0.43 -22.40
N LEU A 75 1.75 1.51 -21.84
CA LEU A 75 2.59 2.48 -22.52
C LEU A 75 3.98 2.46 -21.88
N SER A 76 5.02 2.48 -22.73
CA SER A 76 6.40 2.65 -22.29
C SER A 76 7.20 3.40 -23.35
N GLY A 77 8.13 4.26 -22.95
CA GLY A 77 8.93 5.01 -23.89
C GLY A 77 9.68 6.17 -23.26
N SER A 78 9.88 7.25 -24.00
CA SER A 78 10.73 8.37 -23.55
C SER A 78 10.12 9.74 -23.86
N LEU A 79 10.57 10.71 -23.06
CA LEU A 79 10.34 12.14 -23.26
C LEU A 79 11.68 12.82 -23.55
N GLN A 80 11.77 13.42 -24.73
CA GLN A 80 12.91 14.26 -25.13
C GLN A 80 12.39 15.68 -25.37
N ASP A 81 12.80 16.62 -24.53
CA ASP A 81 12.24 17.97 -24.47
C ASP A 81 10.71 17.96 -24.34
N LYS A 82 9.99 18.18 -25.43
CA LYS A 82 8.53 18.14 -25.50
C LYS A 82 7.99 16.98 -26.34
N ARG A 83 8.86 16.19 -26.98
CA ARG A 83 8.46 15.07 -27.82
C ARG A 83 8.34 13.80 -27.00
N LEU A 84 7.18 13.23 -27.03
CA LEU A 84 6.80 12.00 -26.34
C LEU A 84 6.75 10.87 -27.38
N LEU A 85 7.57 9.85 -27.17
CA LEU A 85 7.62 8.64 -28.00
C LEU A 85 7.26 7.44 -27.13
N LEU A 86 6.10 6.81 -27.38
CA LEU A 86 5.64 5.66 -26.61
C LEU A 86 5.37 4.46 -27.49
N GLU A 87 5.76 3.29 -27.03
CA GLU A 87 5.25 2.01 -27.50
C GLU A 87 3.99 1.64 -26.73
N GLU A 88 3.00 1.12 -27.46
CA GLU A 88 1.75 0.63 -26.93
C GLU A 88 1.71 -0.88 -27.04
N ARG A 89 1.40 -1.53 -25.91
CA ARG A 89 1.31 -2.98 -25.82
C ARG A 89 -0.02 -3.43 -25.20
N ALA A 90 -0.65 -4.40 -25.85
CA ALA A 90 -1.65 -5.25 -25.23
C ALA A 90 -0.95 -6.51 -24.68
N GLN A 91 -1.04 -7.64 -25.38
CA GLN A 91 -0.17 -8.81 -25.16
C GLN A 91 1.11 -8.71 -25.99
N THR A 92 1.03 -8.07 -27.14
CA THR A 92 2.12 -7.78 -28.08
C THR A 92 2.11 -6.29 -28.42
N LEU A 93 3.14 -5.82 -29.14
CA LEU A 93 3.17 -4.45 -29.66
C LEU A 93 1.93 -4.20 -30.55
N SER A 94 1.11 -3.23 -30.16
CA SER A 94 -0.12 -2.86 -30.88
C SER A 94 0.01 -1.55 -31.65
N GLY A 95 0.87 -0.62 -31.16
CA GLY A 95 1.09 0.65 -31.82
C GLY A 95 2.21 1.46 -31.19
N GLN A 96 2.38 2.67 -31.72
CA GLN A 96 3.35 3.66 -31.26
C GLN A 96 2.70 5.06 -31.24
N TRP A 97 3.06 5.86 -30.26
CA TRP A 97 2.67 7.26 -30.16
C TRP A 97 3.85 8.15 -30.49
N ASP A 98 3.64 9.10 -31.36
CA ASP A 98 4.56 10.22 -31.60
C ASP A 98 3.78 11.50 -31.35
N ALA A 99 4.05 12.16 -30.24
CA ALA A 99 3.24 13.25 -29.76
C ALA A 99 4.07 14.36 -29.13
N GLU A 100 3.50 15.57 -29.05
CA GLU A 100 4.04 16.68 -28.29
C GLU A 100 3.26 16.85 -27.00
N ILE A 101 4.00 17.01 -25.89
CA ILE A 101 3.43 17.29 -24.56
C ILE A 101 3.63 18.76 -24.21
N SER A 102 2.57 19.37 -23.69
CA SER A 102 2.57 20.68 -23.07
C SER A 102 2.06 20.60 -21.63
N PRO A 103 2.12 21.67 -20.82
CA PRO A 103 1.58 21.64 -19.46
C PRO A 103 0.12 21.22 -19.35
N SER A 104 -0.69 21.42 -20.37
CA SER A 104 -2.14 21.16 -20.34
C SER A 104 -2.62 20.07 -21.29
N GLU A 105 -1.81 19.61 -22.25
CA GLU A 105 -2.28 18.70 -23.29
C GLU A 105 -1.19 17.83 -23.90
N ILE A 106 -1.60 16.72 -24.51
CA ILE A 106 -0.78 15.88 -25.39
C ILE A 106 -1.50 15.84 -26.74
N LYS A 107 -0.76 16.17 -27.82
CA LYS A 107 -1.26 16.09 -29.20
C LYS A 107 -0.26 15.35 -30.08
N GLY A 108 -0.74 14.46 -30.92
CA GLY A 108 0.12 13.69 -31.81
C GLY A 108 -0.61 12.66 -32.62
N VAL A 109 0.12 11.63 -33.00
CA VAL A 109 -0.35 10.56 -33.86
C VAL A 109 -0.06 9.20 -33.23
N TRP A 110 -1.06 8.37 -33.16
CA TRP A 110 -0.93 6.93 -32.94
C TRP A 110 -0.75 6.23 -34.28
N THR A 111 0.22 5.32 -34.35
CA THR A 111 0.50 4.52 -35.56
C THR A 111 0.45 3.05 -35.18
N SER A 112 -0.28 2.23 -35.94
CA SER A 112 -0.34 0.78 -35.72
C SER A 112 1.03 0.10 -35.89
N ALA A 113 1.23 -1.06 -35.23
CA ALA A 113 2.51 -1.81 -35.31
C ALA A 113 2.91 -2.16 -36.74
N ASP A 114 1.94 -2.41 -37.65
CA ASP A 114 2.18 -2.66 -39.07
C ASP A 114 2.36 -1.38 -39.90
N LYS A 115 2.34 -0.20 -39.27
CA LYS A 115 2.49 1.15 -39.86
C LYS A 115 1.43 1.53 -40.92
N LYS A 116 0.31 0.79 -41.01
CA LYS A 116 -0.71 1.04 -42.03
C LYS A 116 -1.81 1.99 -41.57
N ARG A 117 -1.99 2.18 -40.26
CA ARG A 117 -3.06 3.02 -39.70
C ARG A 117 -2.46 4.12 -38.86
N HIS A 118 -2.97 5.33 -39.05
CA HIS A 118 -2.57 6.51 -38.30
C HIS A 118 -3.81 7.20 -37.76
N PHE A 119 -3.82 7.48 -36.45
CA PHE A 119 -4.94 8.14 -35.81
C PHE A 119 -4.49 9.32 -34.97
N PRO A 120 -5.24 10.41 -34.94
CA PRO A 120 -4.92 11.55 -34.08
C PRO A 120 -5.08 11.20 -32.59
N ILE A 121 -4.15 11.73 -31.80
CA ILE A 121 -4.20 11.77 -30.33
C ILE A 121 -4.48 13.20 -29.92
N ALA A 122 -5.48 13.39 -29.07
CA ALA A 122 -5.80 14.68 -28.46
C ALA A 122 -6.22 14.46 -27.01
N LEU A 123 -5.34 14.76 -26.07
CA LEU A 123 -5.54 14.54 -24.64
C LEU A 123 -5.39 15.84 -23.87
N ARG A 124 -6.18 16.02 -22.80
CA ARG A 124 -6.07 17.11 -21.85
C ARG A 124 -5.67 16.60 -20.49
N TYR A 125 -4.77 17.31 -19.83
CA TYR A 125 -4.38 17.02 -18.46
C TYR A 125 -5.54 17.28 -17.51
N ASN A 126 -5.89 16.27 -16.71
CA ASN A 126 -6.84 16.40 -15.63
C ASN A 126 -6.12 16.94 -14.40
N LYS A 127 -5.87 18.25 -14.40
CA LYS A 127 -5.20 18.88 -13.27
C LYS A 127 -6.05 18.71 -12.01
N PRO A 128 -5.50 18.14 -10.90
CA PRO A 128 -6.22 18.06 -9.64
C PRO A 128 -6.66 19.43 -9.16
N LYS A 129 -7.82 19.48 -8.51
CA LYS A 129 -8.27 20.71 -7.86
C LYS A 129 -7.28 21.07 -6.74
N GLY A 130 -6.90 22.32 -6.65
CA GLY A 130 -5.95 22.79 -5.64
C GLY A 130 -4.48 22.48 -5.94
N ASP A 131 -4.16 21.88 -7.09
CA ASP A 131 -2.77 21.61 -7.52
C ASP A 131 -1.92 22.89 -7.44
N PRO A 132 -0.83 22.91 -6.65
CA PRO A 132 -0.04 24.10 -6.37
C PRO A 132 0.92 24.51 -7.49
N ASP A 133 0.88 23.89 -8.67
CA ASP A 133 1.80 24.13 -9.80
C ASP A 133 3.26 23.96 -9.41
N ILE A 134 3.59 22.80 -8.85
CA ILE A 134 4.95 22.48 -8.39
C ILE A 134 5.52 21.35 -9.23
N ASP A 135 6.71 21.57 -9.78
CA ASP A 135 7.51 20.53 -10.41
C ASP A 135 8.39 19.83 -9.38
N LEU A 136 8.48 18.50 -9.47
CA LEU A 136 9.28 17.67 -8.58
C LEU A 136 10.57 17.21 -9.25
N VAL A 137 11.69 17.32 -8.51
CA VAL A 137 12.97 16.72 -8.86
C VAL A 137 13.42 15.85 -7.69
N LEU A 138 13.60 14.56 -7.95
CA LEU A 138 14.15 13.64 -6.95
C LEU A 138 15.65 13.81 -6.87
N VAL A 139 16.17 13.77 -5.66
CA VAL A 139 17.60 13.69 -5.36
C VAL A 139 17.88 12.27 -4.91
N ALA A 140 18.71 11.56 -5.67
CA ALA A 140 19.05 10.18 -5.40
C ALA A 140 20.53 10.04 -5.05
N GLU A 141 20.81 9.12 -4.13
CA GLU A 141 22.15 8.69 -3.78
C GLU A 141 22.48 7.39 -4.48
N VAL A 142 23.64 7.34 -5.13
CA VAL A 142 24.14 6.12 -5.75
C VAL A 142 24.58 5.15 -4.63
N ASN A 143 24.01 3.98 -4.61
CA ASN A 143 24.39 2.87 -3.75
C ASN A 143 25.10 1.78 -4.56
N ASP A 144 25.61 0.76 -3.90
CA ASP A 144 26.36 -0.34 -4.52
C ASP A 144 25.49 -1.19 -5.47
N ASP A 145 24.17 -1.17 -5.30
CA ASP A 145 23.22 -1.94 -6.11
C ASP A 145 22.72 -1.18 -7.34
N TYR A 146 23.01 0.12 -7.44
CA TYR A 146 22.58 0.97 -8.54
C TYR A 146 23.60 1.02 -9.68
N ASP A 147 23.19 0.63 -10.87
CA ASP A 147 23.98 0.71 -12.11
C ASP A 147 23.53 1.92 -12.94
N PRO A 148 24.35 3.00 -13.02
CA PRO A 148 23.98 4.23 -13.74
C PRO A 148 23.88 4.04 -15.27
N SER A 149 24.34 2.91 -15.81
CA SER A 149 24.21 2.59 -17.24
C SER A 149 22.85 1.99 -17.61
N LYS A 150 22.04 1.62 -16.62
CA LYS A 150 20.69 1.06 -16.80
C LYS A 150 19.62 2.09 -16.53
N ALA A 151 18.43 1.87 -17.06
CA ALA A 151 17.24 2.64 -16.73
C ALA A 151 16.92 2.50 -15.22
N ILE A 152 16.35 3.55 -14.63
CA ILE A 152 15.82 3.52 -13.26
C ILE A 152 14.49 2.76 -13.31
N ASP A 153 14.48 1.56 -12.74
CA ASP A 153 13.31 0.69 -12.61
C ASP A 153 13.33 -0.05 -11.28
N CYS A 154 12.38 -0.95 -11.02
CA CYS A 154 12.30 -1.68 -9.77
C CYS A 154 13.47 -2.66 -9.48
N ASN A 155 14.34 -2.90 -10.44
CA ASN A 155 15.52 -3.76 -10.30
C ASN A 155 16.84 -2.96 -10.26
N ASN A 156 16.76 -1.66 -10.51
CA ASN A 156 17.91 -0.75 -10.54
C ASN A 156 17.50 0.58 -9.92
N VAL A 157 17.45 0.62 -8.61
CA VAL A 157 16.85 1.72 -7.83
C VAL A 157 17.89 2.41 -6.97
N PRO A 158 18.13 3.72 -7.17
CA PRO A 158 18.90 4.50 -6.21
C PRO A 158 18.08 4.80 -4.96
N VAL A 159 18.75 5.14 -3.87
CA VAL A 159 18.08 5.65 -2.66
C VAL A 159 17.69 7.11 -2.86
N ILE A 160 16.44 7.47 -2.68
CA ILE A 160 15.98 8.85 -2.73
C ILE A 160 16.21 9.51 -1.37
N SER A 161 17.06 10.51 -1.33
CA SER A 161 17.41 11.26 -0.12
C SER A 161 16.64 12.57 0.04
N ALA A 162 16.11 13.12 -1.07
CA ALA A 162 15.30 14.33 -1.01
C ALA A 162 14.40 14.50 -2.24
N ILE A 163 13.37 15.34 -2.06
CA ILE A 163 12.53 15.86 -3.15
C ILE A 163 12.69 17.37 -3.20
N LYS A 164 13.19 17.88 -4.32
CA LYS A 164 13.26 19.32 -4.60
C LYS A 164 11.97 19.78 -5.28
N LEU A 165 11.38 20.83 -4.75
CA LEU A 165 10.14 21.42 -5.22
C LEU A 165 10.43 22.72 -5.95
N TYR A 166 9.99 22.83 -7.20
CA TYR A 166 10.21 24.01 -8.03
C TYR A 166 8.86 24.63 -8.43
N ARG A 167 8.81 25.97 -8.46
CA ARG A 167 7.71 26.74 -9.06
C ARG A 167 8.31 27.77 -10.01
N ASP A 168 7.82 27.79 -11.25
CA ASP A 168 8.34 28.65 -12.32
C ASP A 168 9.88 28.55 -12.47
N GLY A 169 10.41 27.33 -12.34
CA GLY A 169 11.86 27.04 -12.44
C GLY A 169 12.68 27.49 -11.22
N LYS A 170 12.05 28.01 -10.15
CA LYS A 170 12.75 28.41 -8.92
C LYS A 170 12.55 27.36 -7.84
N LEU A 171 13.65 26.94 -7.20
CA LEU A 171 13.60 26.07 -6.02
C LEU A 171 12.86 26.78 -4.87
N ILE A 172 11.74 26.22 -4.41
CA ILE A 172 10.95 26.77 -3.30
C ILE A 172 11.15 26.01 -2.00
N GLN A 173 11.42 24.68 -2.08
CA GLN A 173 11.59 23.83 -0.90
C GLN A 173 12.37 22.57 -1.25
N THR A 174 13.06 22.02 -0.26
CA THR A 174 13.62 20.66 -0.29
C THR A 174 13.03 19.86 0.86
N LEU A 175 12.46 18.70 0.55
CA LEU A 175 11.92 17.74 1.52
C LEU A 175 12.91 16.59 1.64
N ASN A 176 13.43 16.34 2.83
CA ASN A 176 14.34 15.23 3.08
C ASN A 176 13.54 13.93 3.26
N THR A 177 14.07 12.83 2.73
CA THR A 177 13.46 11.52 2.82
C THR A 177 14.52 10.42 2.84
N ALA A 178 14.11 9.17 2.98
CA ALA A 178 14.98 7.99 2.88
C ALA A 178 14.21 6.86 2.17
N SER A 179 13.75 7.13 0.94
CA SER A 179 13.00 6.15 0.15
C SER A 179 13.97 5.18 -0.55
N ILE A 180 13.79 3.89 -0.30
CA ILE A 180 14.55 2.83 -0.96
C ILE A 180 13.86 2.47 -2.27
N GLY A 181 14.15 3.25 -3.29
CA GLY A 181 13.74 2.89 -4.61
C GLY A 181 12.77 3.81 -5.31
N THR A 182 12.88 3.84 -6.62
CA THR A 182 11.98 4.54 -7.53
C THR A 182 11.69 3.66 -8.72
N CYS A 183 10.90 2.64 -8.53
CA CYS A 183 10.12 2.18 -9.66
C CYS A 183 8.83 3.01 -9.74
N SER A 184 8.01 2.82 -10.78
CA SER A 184 6.78 3.60 -10.99
C SER A 184 5.83 3.61 -9.78
N ILE A 185 5.90 2.59 -8.90
CA ILE A 185 5.12 2.52 -7.64
C ILE A 185 5.73 3.37 -6.51
N PHE A 186 6.98 3.81 -6.61
CA PHE A 186 7.66 4.68 -5.65
C PHE A 186 7.76 6.13 -6.11
N THR A 187 7.05 6.50 -7.16
CA THR A 187 6.95 7.89 -7.57
C THR A 187 6.14 8.67 -6.53
N PRO A 188 6.57 9.86 -6.14
CA PRO A 188 5.80 10.71 -5.24
C PRO A 188 4.37 10.90 -5.76
N GLN A 189 3.40 10.77 -4.88
CA GLN A 189 1.98 10.85 -5.20
C GLN A 189 1.34 12.07 -4.58
N TRP A 190 0.41 12.66 -5.33
CA TRP A 190 -0.39 13.80 -4.90
C TRP A 190 -1.76 13.30 -4.45
N ARG A 191 -2.08 13.45 -3.17
CA ARG A 191 -3.36 13.02 -2.58
C ARG A 191 -3.78 14.01 -1.51
N ASP A 192 -5.05 14.41 -1.48
CA ASP A 192 -5.63 15.21 -0.39
C ASP A 192 -5.94 14.27 0.78
N VAL A 193 -4.96 14.08 1.67
CA VAL A 193 -5.06 13.10 2.77
C VAL A 193 -5.70 13.69 4.01
N ASN A 194 -5.76 15.02 4.13
CA ASN A 194 -6.38 15.73 5.25
C ASN A 194 -7.76 16.32 4.89
N PHE A 195 -8.20 16.16 3.64
CA PHE A 195 -9.50 16.59 3.11
C PHE A 195 -9.73 18.10 3.17
N ASP A 196 -8.66 18.89 3.03
CA ASP A 196 -8.72 20.35 3.01
C ASP A 196 -8.88 20.95 1.60
N GLY A 197 -8.81 20.12 0.57
CA GLY A 197 -9.00 20.48 -0.83
C GLY A 197 -7.70 20.80 -1.56
N TYR A 198 -6.54 20.62 -0.92
CA TYR A 198 -5.23 20.77 -1.52
C TYR A 198 -4.51 19.41 -1.56
N PRO A 199 -3.77 19.10 -2.64
CA PRO A 199 -3.02 17.86 -2.70
C PRO A 199 -1.80 17.90 -1.77
N ASP A 200 -1.72 16.91 -0.90
CA ASP A 200 -0.57 16.60 -0.08
C ASP A 200 0.41 15.72 -0.87
N LEU A 201 1.64 15.59 -0.44
CA LEU A 201 2.67 14.83 -1.12
C LEU A 201 3.09 13.63 -0.27
N SER A 202 3.09 12.44 -0.85
CA SER A 202 3.57 11.22 -0.21
C SER A 202 4.58 10.50 -1.07
N ILE A 203 5.56 9.83 -0.44
CA ILE A 203 6.48 8.90 -1.09
C ILE A 203 6.59 7.62 -0.29
N PRO A 204 6.45 6.42 -0.90
CA PRO A 204 6.75 5.16 -0.24
C PRO A 204 8.20 5.10 0.22
N GLN A 205 8.45 4.59 1.45
CA GLN A 205 9.79 4.50 2.03
C GLN A 205 10.51 3.23 1.58
N GLU A 206 9.78 2.13 1.53
CA GLU A 206 10.29 0.81 1.13
C GLU A 206 9.17 -0.04 0.52
N LEU A 207 9.54 -1.14 -0.15
CA LEU A 207 8.59 -2.11 -0.67
C LEU A 207 8.72 -3.44 0.08
N PRO A 208 7.97 -3.64 1.15
CA PRO A 208 7.94 -4.91 1.87
C PRO A 208 7.28 -6.02 1.03
N ALA A 209 7.47 -7.27 1.43
CA ALA A 209 6.82 -8.42 0.79
C ALA A 209 5.29 -8.49 0.97
N GLY A 210 4.65 -7.44 1.45
CA GLY A 210 3.22 -7.36 1.75
C GLY A 210 2.63 -5.97 1.50
N PRO A 211 1.35 -5.78 1.81
CA PRO A 211 0.68 -4.51 1.57
C PRO A 211 1.04 -3.39 2.56
N ASN A 212 1.80 -3.68 3.61
CA ASN A 212 2.14 -2.71 4.66
C ASN A 212 3.27 -1.78 4.22
N ILE A 213 3.02 -0.96 3.22
CA ILE A 213 4.01 -0.03 2.66
C ILE A 213 4.07 1.22 3.54
N PRO A 214 5.21 1.50 4.22
CA PRO A 214 5.37 2.75 4.94
C PRO A 214 5.54 3.90 3.94
N GLU A 215 4.89 5.02 4.22
CA GLU A 215 4.97 6.23 3.39
C GLU A 215 5.43 7.40 4.25
N GLN A 216 6.24 8.28 3.67
CA GLN A 216 6.47 9.60 4.22
C GLN A 216 5.56 10.60 3.54
N THR A 217 4.82 11.38 4.31
CA THR A 217 3.80 12.31 3.82
C THR A 217 4.04 13.71 4.35
N TRP A 218 3.84 14.69 3.48
CA TRP A 218 3.89 16.13 3.80
C TRP A 218 2.56 16.76 3.41
N LEU A 219 1.99 17.51 4.34
CA LEU A 219 0.75 18.26 4.13
C LEU A 219 1.05 19.61 3.49
N TYR A 220 0.27 20.01 2.51
CA TYR A 220 0.37 21.33 1.90
C TYR A 220 -0.30 22.39 2.77
N ASP A 221 0.43 23.43 3.13
CA ASP A 221 -0.10 24.61 3.80
C ASP A 221 -0.34 25.75 2.79
N PRO A 222 -1.60 26.03 2.42
CA PRO A 222 -1.91 27.06 1.44
C PRO A 222 -1.57 28.47 1.91
N SER A 223 -1.45 28.71 3.22
CA SER A 223 -1.12 30.02 3.78
C SER A 223 0.35 30.38 3.58
N THR A 224 1.25 29.41 3.71
CA THR A 224 2.69 29.55 3.48
C THR A 224 3.12 29.10 2.09
N GLN A 225 2.24 28.38 1.36
CA GLN A 225 2.50 27.73 0.09
C GLN A 225 3.68 26.75 0.16
N ARG A 226 3.79 26.03 1.26
CA ARG A 226 4.84 25.05 1.55
C ARG A 226 4.25 23.75 2.06
N TYR A 227 5.07 22.72 2.03
CA TYR A 227 4.79 21.43 2.63
C TYR A 227 5.38 21.36 4.03
N VAL A 228 4.63 20.78 4.96
CA VAL A 228 5.03 20.49 6.33
C VAL A 228 4.86 18.99 6.59
N ASP A 229 5.69 18.41 7.45
CA ASP A 229 5.57 16.99 7.79
C ASP A 229 4.16 16.69 8.33
N ALA A 230 3.54 15.61 7.83
CA ALA A 230 2.34 15.09 8.46
C ALA A 230 2.65 14.64 9.90
N PRO A 231 1.66 14.67 10.82
CA PRO A 231 1.89 14.27 12.21
C PRO A 231 2.31 12.80 12.31
N ALA A 232 3.01 12.44 13.39
CA ALA A 232 3.46 11.07 13.62
C ALA A 232 2.31 10.06 13.57
N SER A 233 1.14 10.42 14.09
CA SER A 233 -0.06 9.58 14.03
C SER A 233 -0.54 9.25 12.61
N TYR A 234 -0.19 10.06 11.61
CA TYR A 234 -0.43 9.75 10.20
C TYR A 234 0.74 8.97 9.58
N GLN A 235 1.99 9.36 9.89
CA GLN A 235 3.19 8.73 9.34
C GLN A 235 3.32 7.23 9.71
N GLU A 236 2.70 6.82 10.82
CA GLU A 236 2.69 5.42 11.28
C GLU A 236 1.69 4.54 10.52
N ILE A 237 0.79 5.11 9.71
CA ILE A 237 -0.19 4.37 8.92
C ILE A 237 0.50 3.82 7.68
N THR A 238 0.44 2.51 7.48
CA THR A 238 0.96 1.88 6.26
C THR A 238 -0.08 1.85 5.16
N SER A 239 0.35 2.04 3.90
CA SER A 239 -0.53 2.07 2.72
C SER A 239 -1.82 2.88 2.95
N PRO A 240 -1.73 4.13 3.39
CA PRO A 240 -2.91 4.93 3.68
C PRO A 240 -3.66 5.27 2.39
N GLU A 241 -4.94 4.93 2.32
CA GLU A 241 -5.84 5.27 1.21
C GLU A 241 -6.89 6.28 1.68
N PRO A 242 -6.85 7.54 1.21
CA PRO A 242 -7.84 8.54 1.60
C PRO A 242 -9.19 8.29 0.90
N ASP A 243 -10.24 8.18 1.69
CA ASP A 243 -11.62 8.15 1.23
C ASP A 243 -12.24 9.54 1.40
N ALA A 244 -12.33 10.29 0.31
CA ALA A 244 -12.84 11.67 0.33
C ALA A 244 -14.34 11.75 0.62
N GLU A 245 -15.13 10.71 0.32
CA GLU A 245 -16.57 10.68 0.55
C GLU A 245 -16.88 10.63 2.05
N TYR A 246 -16.20 9.77 2.77
CA TYR A 246 -16.40 9.58 4.22
C TYR A 246 -15.41 10.35 5.07
N LYS A 247 -14.42 11.04 4.44
CA LYS A 247 -13.31 11.75 5.10
C LYS A 247 -12.58 10.87 6.11
N GLN A 248 -12.16 9.71 5.61
CA GLN A 248 -11.46 8.66 6.37
C GLN A 248 -10.17 8.27 5.66
N ILE A 249 -9.22 7.75 6.43
CA ILE A 249 -8.04 7.07 5.91
C ILE A 249 -8.23 5.59 6.16
N VAL A 250 -8.10 4.78 5.12
CA VAL A 250 -8.23 3.32 5.19
C VAL A 250 -6.85 2.70 5.00
N SER A 251 -6.50 1.76 5.85
CA SER A 251 -5.27 0.97 5.73
C SER A 251 -5.59 -0.51 5.72
N TYR A 252 -5.19 -1.20 4.64
CA TYR A 252 -5.23 -2.66 4.58
C TYR A 252 -3.89 -3.21 5.03
N TRP A 253 -3.89 -4.06 6.04
CA TRP A 253 -2.67 -4.64 6.57
C TRP A 253 -2.65 -6.16 6.52
N ARG A 254 -1.45 -6.72 6.57
CA ARG A 254 -1.21 -8.16 6.62
C ARG A 254 -0.15 -8.49 7.66
N GLY A 255 -0.53 -9.30 8.66
CA GLY A 255 0.37 -9.76 9.73
C GLY A 255 0.97 -11.14 9.49
N GLY A 256 0.88 -11.69 8.26
CA GLY A 256 1.43 -13.02 7.93
C GLY A 256 0.60 -13.76 6.88
N CYS A 257 0.71 -15.10 6.82
CA CYS A 257 0.00 -15.90 5.83
C CYS A 257 -1.53 -15.83 5.96
N CYS A 258 -2.03 -15.68 7.18
CA CYS A 258 -3.44 -15.94 7.52
C CYS A 258 -4.05 -14.84 8.39
N SER A 259 -3.33 -13.74 8.63
CA SER A 259 -3.80 -12.57 9.39
C SER A 259 -3.84 -11.37 8.47
N HIS A 260 -5.03 -10.83 8.25
CA HIS A 260 -5.31 -9.67 7.42
C HIS A 260 -6.25 -8.75 8.16
N GLY A 261 -6.14 -7.47 7.94
CA GLY A 261 -7.02 -6.51 8.58
C GLY A 261 -7.25 -5.26 7.75
N VAL A 262 -8.16 -4.47 8.25
CA VAL A 262 -8.51 -3.13 7.77
C VAL A 262 -8.62 -2.23 8.97
N ASP A 263 -7.89 -1.14 8.96
CA ASP A 263 -7.98 -0.09 9.96
C ASP A 263 -8.55 1.17 9.32
N ILE A 264 -9.42 1.86 10.03
CA ILE A 264 -10.04 3.11 9.61
C ILE A 264 -9.64 4.21 10.58
N TYR A 265 -9.09 5.28 10.02
CA TYR A 265 -8.64 6.44 10.79
C TYR A 265 -9.40 7.70 10.37
N ARG A 266 -9.43 8.69 11.25
CA ARG A 266 -10.02 10.01 10.97
C ARG A 266 -9.20 11.11 11.59
N TRP A 267 -9.11 12.23 10.87
CA TRP A 267 -8.51 13.45 11.39
C TRP A 267 -9.32 14.04 12.55
N LYS A 268 -8.63 14.39 13.63
CA LYS A 268 -9.15 15.11 14.77
C LYS A 268 -8.23 16.27 15.12
N GLY A 269 -8.57 17.43 14.59
CA GLY A 269 -7.68 18.59 14.64
C GLY A 269 -6.43 18.36 13.81
N LYS A 270 -5.25 18.30 14.45
CA LYS A 270 -3.96 18.10 13.77
C LYS A 270 -3.45 16.65 13.83
N GLU A 271 -4.14 15.77 14.49
CA GLU A 271 -3.77 14.36 14.68
C GLU A 271 -4.76 13.43 13.98
N VAL A 272 -4.34 12.19 13.80
CA VAL A 272 -5.18 11.12 13.22
C VAL A 272 -5.46 10.08 14.30
N GLU A 273 -6.73 9.70 14.47
CA GLU A 273 -7.16 8.70 15.43
C GLU A 273 -7.70 7.47 14.72
N LEU A 274 -7.36 6.28 15.22
CA LEU A 274 -8.00 5.03 14.83
C LEU A 274 -9.45 5.04 15.33
N ILE A 275 -10.42 4.87 14.41
CA ILE A 275 -11.85 4.90 14.75
C ILE A 275 -12.51 3.54 14.62
N ASP A 276 -11.95 2.64 13.83
CA ASP A 276 -12.44 1.27 13.66
C ASP A 276 -11.30 0.37 13.18
N SER A 277 -11.32 -0.90 13.58
CA SER A 277 -10.32 -1.90 13.22
C SER A 277 -10.95 -3.27 13.12
N GLY A 278 -10.70 -3.97 12.02
CA GLY A 278 -11.19 -5.31 11.81
C GLY A 278 -10.09 -6.26 11.37
N SER A 279 -10.10 -7.49 11.91
CA SER A 279 -9.14 -8.53 11.51
C SER A 279 -9.84 -9.78 10.99
N SER A 280 -9.16 -10.53 10.13
CA SER A 280 -9.63 -11.82 9.65
C SER A 280 -9.73 -12.83 10.81
N TYR A 281 -10.69 -13.74 10.71
CA TYR A 281 -10.86 -14.78 11.70
C TYR A 281 -11.36 -16.08 11.07
N ARG A 282 -11.24 -17.18 11.85
CA ARG A 282 -11.77 -18.49 11.51
C ARG A 282 -13.01 -18.76 12.32
N GLN A 283 -14.10 -19.13 11.66
CA GLN A 283 -15.38 -19.39 12.27
C GLN A 283 -15.77 -20.86 12.12
N PRO A 284 -16.09 -21.55 13.23
CA PRO A 284 -16.74 -22.84 13.17
C PRO A 284 -18.14 -22.75 12.57
N VAL A 285 -18.41 -23.56 11.54
CA VAL A 285 -19.68 -23.59 10.79
C VAL A 285 -20.22 -25.00 10.77
N LEU A 286 -21.52 -25.14 11.06
CA LEU A 286 -22.25 -26.41 10.93
C LEU A 286 -23.11 -26.38 9.67
N SER A 287 -22.86 -27.30 8.74
CA SER A 287 -23.66 -27.43 7.52
C SER A 287 -24.01 -28.89 7.27
N LYS A 288 -25.31 -29.18 7.17
CA LYS A 288 -25.82 -30.55 6.91
C LYS A 288 -25.24 -31.61 7.88
N GLY A 289 -25.10 -31.25 9.16
CA GLY A 289 -24.56 -32.09 10.22
C GLY A 289 -23.04 -32.28 10.21
N LYS A 290 -22.31 -31.65 9.28
CA LYS A 290 -20.84 -31.67 9.20
C LYS A 290 -20.26 -30.35 9.69
N MET A 291 -19.13 -30.43 10.38
CA MET A 291 -18.41 -29.28 10.95
C MET A 291 -17.31 -28.81 10.00
N TYR A 292 -17.23 -27.50 9.83
CA TYR A 292 -16.26 -26.82 8.99
C TYR A 292 -15.64 -25.64 9.73
N THR A 293 -14.48 -25.20 9.25
CA THR A 293 -13.88 -23.92 9.60
C THR A 293 -13.86 -23.04 8.36
N CYS A 294 -14.58 -21.92 8.41
CA CYS A 294 -14.62 -20.94 7.32
C CYS A 294 -13.73 -19.74 7.64
N TYR A 295 -13.03 -19.25 6.63
CA TYR A 295 -12.17 -18.08 6.75
C TYR A 295 -12.95 -16.82 6.36
N VAL A 296 -12.97 -15.86 7.28
CA VAL A 296 -13.67 -14.57 7.14
C VAL A 296 -12.67 -13.45 7.18
N ILE A 297 -12.79 -12.49 6.27
CA ILE A 297 -11.89 -11.36 6.17
C ILE A 297 -12.66 -10.04 6.25
N PRO A 298 -12.08 -9.00 6.87
CA PRO A 298 -12.66 -7.67 6.84
C PRO A 298 -12.47 -7.05 5.44
N SER A 299 -13.41 -6.19 5.06
CA SER A 299 -13.36 -5.40 3.83
C SER A 299 -13.98 -4.04 4.11
N TYR A 300 -13.38 -2.98 3.58
CA TYR A 300 -13.93 -1.64 3.67
C TYR A 300 -14.92 -1.38 2.54
N HIS A 301 -16.10 -0.90 2.89
CA HIS A 301 -17.12 -0.46 1.93
C HIS A 301 -18.07 0.55 2.60
N ASP A 302 -18.50 1.58 1.88
CA ASP A 302 -19.44 2.60 2.36
C ASP A 302 -19.08 3.17 3.74
N GLY A 303 -17.81 3.53 3.94
CA GLY A 303 -17.33 4.19 5.15
C GLY A 303 -17.16 3.29 6.39
N ARG A 304 -17.28 1.96 6.27
CA ARG A 304 -17.24 1.02 7.40
C ARG A 304 -16.64 -0.34 7.02
N ILE A 305 -16.31 -1.12 8.04
CA ILE A 305 -15.81 -2.49 7.88
C ILE A 305 -17.00 -3.46 7.78
N PHE A 306 -16.90 -4.35 6.80
CA PHE A 306 -17.77 -5.52 6.63
C PHE A 306 -16.95 -6.78 6.67
N TYR A 307 -17.56 -7.88 7.06
CA TYR A 307 -16.92 -9.19 7.04
C TYR A 307 -17.45 -10.04 5.89
N LEU A 308 -16.53 -10.64 5.14
CA LEU A 308 -16.82 -11.43 3.95
C LEU A 308 -16.14 -12.80 4.04
N GLN A 309 -16.84 -13.84 3.63
CA GLN A 309 -16.29 -15.19 3.51
C GLN A 309 -15.48 -15.31 2.21
N LYS A 310 -14.24 -15.78 2.32
CA LYS A 310 -13.38 -16.09 1.18
C LYS A 310 -13.73 -17.47 0.61
N ARG A 311 -14.04 -17.53 -0.69
CA ARG A 311 -14.31 -18.77 -1.44
C ARG A 311 -13.03 -19.35 -2.02
N LYS A 312 -13.07 -20.64 -2.36
CA LYS A 312 -11.95 -21.36 -3.00
C LYS A 312 -11.46 -20.68 -4.29
N ASN A 313 -12.35 -20.06 -5.05
CA ASN A 313 -12.04 -19.32 -6.29
C ASN A 313 -11.59 -17.86 -6.05
N GLY A 314 -11.42 -17.44 -4.80
CA GLY A 314 -11.03 -16.08 -4.43
C GLY A 314 -12.17 -15.05 -4.39
N HIS A 315 -13.40 -15.39 -4.78
CA HIS A 315 -14.54 -14.50 -4.63
C HIS A 315 -14.87 -14.26 -3.15
N LEU A 316 -15.38 -13.08 -2.84
CA LEU A 316 -15.86 -12.70 -1.53
C LEU A 316 -17.39 -12.67 -1.55
N THR A 317 -18.00 -13.22 -0.52
CA THR A 317 -19.46 -13.28 -0.37
C THR A 317 -19.84 -12.98 1.08
N PRO A 318 -21.10 -12.67 1.38
CA PRO A 318 -21.56 -12.60 2.76
C PRO A 318 -21.16 -13.86 3.55
N PRO A 319 -20.86 -13.73 4.86
CA PRO A 319 -20.38 -14.85 5.65
C PRO A 319 -21.40 -15.98 5.72
N PHE A 320 -20.89 -17.22 5.66
CA PHE A 320 -21.63 -18.45 5.94
C PHE A 320 -22.84 -18.73 5.04
N THR A 321 -22.86 -18.19 3.83
CA THR A 321 -23.89 -18.49 2.82
C THR A 321 -23.84 -19.95 2.35
N ASP A 322 -22.65 -20.55 2.36
CA ASP A 322 -22.36 -21.97 2.16
C ASP A 322 -20.97 -22.30 2.71
N VAL A 323 -20.49 -23.53 2.51
CA VAL A 323 -19.18 -24.02 3.00
C VAL A 323 -18.15 -24.21 1.87
N GLU A 324 -18.37 -23.62 0.72
CA GLU A 324 -17.40 -23.66 -0.37
C GLU A 324 -16.09 -22.96 0.06
N GLY A 325 -14.96 -23.66 -0.09
CA GLY A 325 -13.65 -23.15 0.32
C GLY A 325 -13.38 -23.18 1.84
N CYS A 326 -14.33 -23.68 2.64
CA CYS A 326 -14.08 -23.93 4.06
C CYS A 326 -13.28 -25.24 4.24
N GLU A 327 -12.48 -25.27 5.30
CA GLU A 327 -11.68 -26.43 5.67
C GLU A 327 -12.48 -27.35 6.61
N PRO A 328 -12.13 -28.64 6.75
CA PRO A 328 -12.64 -29.47 7.83
C PRO A 328 -12.39 -28.80 9.18
N PHE A 329 -13.37 -28.89 10.07
CA PHE A 329 -13.22 -28.32 11.41
C PHE A 329 -12.18 -29.11 12.21
N GLU A 330 -11.21 -28.39 12.74
CA GLU A 330 -10.18 -28.94 13.63
C GLU A 330 -10.21 -28.17 14.96
N LEU A 331 -10.15 -28.89 16.07
CA LEU A 331 -10.04 -28.35 17.40
C LEU A 331 -9.04 -29.18 18.20
N THR A 332 -8.23 -28.55 19.01
CA THR A 332 -7.31 -29.23 19.92
C THR A 332 -7.71 -28.97 21.38
N THR A 333 -7.32 -29.87 22.29
CA THR A 333 -7.56 -29.72 23.74
C THR A 333 -6.90 -28.49 24.37
N ASN A 334 -5.92 -27.90 23.66
CA ASN A 334 -5.21 -26.70 24.13
C ASN A 334 -5.93 -25.39 23.81
N ILE A 335 -6.91 -25.39 22.93
CA ILE A 335 -7.67 -24.18 22.59
C ILE A 335 -8.60 -23.83 23.75
N ARG A 336 -8.50 -22.61 24.24
CA ARG A 336 -9.29 -22.06 25.33
C ARG A 336 -10.33 -21.05 24.86
N THR A 337 -10.08 -20.38 23.77
CA THR A 337 -10.93 -19.34 23.21
C THR A 337 -11.21 -19.59 21.74
N VAL A 338 -12.35 -19.12 21.27
CA VAL A 338 -12.68 -19.00 19.84
C VAL A 338 -13.08 -17.57 19.57
N ILE A 339 -12.78 -17.10 18.36
CA ILE A 339 -13.21 -15.79 17.88
C ILE A 339 -14.59 -15.96 17.27
N GLN A 340 -15.57 -15.22 17.78
CA GLN A 340 -16.95 -15.35 17.35
C GLN A 340 -17.68 -14.01 17.34
N PRO A 341 -18.36 -13.63 16.23
CA PRO A 341 -19.25 -12.49 16.21
C PRO A 341 -20.55 -12.79 17.00
N GLU A 342 -21.22 -11.77 17.50
CA GLU A 342 -22.55 -11.90 18.10
C GLU A 342 -23.57 -12.42 17.08
N LYS A 343 -23.47 -11.95 15.85
CA LYS A 343 -24.22 -12.44 14.68
C LYS A 343 -23.26 -12.63 13.51
N PRO A 344 -23.53 -13.56 12.58
CA PRO A 344 -22.72 -13.71 11.38
C PRO A 344 -22.54 -12.37 10.62
N GLY A 345 -21.28 -12.02 10.30
CA GLY A 345 -20.96 -10.79 9.58
C GLY A 345 -20.79 -9.53 10.44
N MET A 346 -20.79 -9.67 11.76
CA MET A 346 -20.45 -8.61 12.71
C MET A 346 -19.01 -8.72 13.19
N GLU A 347 -18.53 -7.70 13.90
CA GLU A 347 -17.25 -7.73 14.56
C GLU A 347 -17.16 -8.90 15.55
N PRO A 348 -16.09 -9.71 15.49
CA PRO A 348 -15.96 -10.86 16.34
C PRO A 348 -15.34 -10.50 17.69
N GLU A 349 -15.78 -11.21 18.72
CA GLU A 349 -15.17 -11.16 20.05
C GLU A 349 -14.48 -12.48 20.37
N SER A 350 -13.47 -12.43 21.23
CA SER A 350 -12.85 -13.63 21.79
C SER A 350 -13.69 -14.16 22.93
N ILE A 351 -14.23 -15.35 22.76
CA ILE A 351 -15.04 -16.02 23.81
C ILE A 351 -14.34 -17.27 24.32
N GLU A 352 -14.47 -17.53 25.63
CA GLU A 352 -13.93 -18.72 26.25
C GLU A 352 -14.77 -19.95 25.91
N ILE A 353 -14.11 -21.03 25.50
CA ILE A 353 -14.78 -22.34 25.27
C ILE A 353 -15.17 -22.94 26.62
N LYS A 354 -16.47 -23.19 26.80
CA LYS A 354 -16.99 -23.89 27.96
C LYS A 354 -16.84 -25.40 27.79
N TRP A 355 -16.52 -26.10 28.87
CA TRP A 355 -16.40 -27.54 28.89
C TRP A 355 -17.60 -28.14 29.66
N GLN A 356 -18.20 -29.15 29.08
CA GLN A 356 -19.40 -29.78 29.64
C GLN A 356 -19.21 -31.28 29.75
N GLY A 357 -19.74 -31.87 30.81
CA GLY A 357 -19.75 -33.33 31.02
C GLY A 357 -20.47 -34.04 29.88
N ASN A 358 -19.88 -35.07 29.32
CA ASN A 358 -20.47 -35.90 28.27
C ASN A 358 -21.47 -36.90 28.87
N LYS A 359 -22.74 -36.69 28.56
CA LYS A 359 -23.82 -37.62 29.08
C LYS A 359 -23.69 -39.03 28.55
N SER A 360 -23.06 -39.22 27.37
CA SER A 360 -22.88 -40.55 26.76
C SER A 360 -21.62 -41.25 27.24
N SER A 361 -20.69 -40.57 27.92
CA SER A 361 -19.47 -41.10 28.50
C SER A 361 -19.24 -40.44 29.87
N PRO A 362 -19.83 -40.99 30.95
CA PRO A 362 -19.70 -40.43 32.29
C PRO A 362 -18.22 -40.31 32.73
N GLY A 363 -17.82 -39.13 33.15
CA GLY A 363 -16.44 -38.83 33.58
C GLY A 363 -15.59 -38.10 32.54
N GLU A 364 -16.05 -37.97 31.30
CA GLU A 364 -15.44 -37.13 30.27
C GLU A 364 -16.05 -35.73 30.26
N PHE A 365 -15.22 -34.73 29.96
CA PHE A 365 -15.62 -33.36 29.75
C PHE A 365 -15.20 -32.98 28.34
N CYS A 366 -16.14 -32.49 27.55
CA CYS A 366 -15.94 -32.14 26.15
C CYS A 366 -16.20 -30.66 25.92
N PRO A 367 -15.55 -30.03 24.92
CA PRO A 367 -15.72 -28.62 24.64
C PRO A 367 -17.10 -28.32 24.03
N LEU A 368 -17.72 -27.23 24.49
CA LEU A 368 -18.96 -26.69 23.96
C LEU A 368 -18.59 -25.56 22.99
N VAL A 369 -18.54 -25.88 21.70
CA VAL A 369 -18.10 -24.96 20.65
C VAL A 369 -19.32 -24.30 20.01
N PRO A 370 -19.33 -22.97 19.90
CA PRO A 370 -20.37 -22.29 19.17
C PRO A 370 -20.13 -22.42 17.65
N PHE A 371 -21.10 -22.96 16.93
CA PHE A 371 -21.13 -23.08 15.50
C PHE A 371 -22.13 -22.12 14.88
N VAL A 372 -21.78 -21.54 13.75
CA VAL A 372 -22.71 -20.85 12.86
C VAL A 372 -23.48 -21.92 12.06
N GLU A 373 -24.81 -21.82 12.05
CA GLU A 373 -25.69 -22.59 11.18
C GLU A 373 -26.73 -21.65 10.57
N GLY A 374 -26.53 -21.32 9.30
CA GLY A 374 -27.30 -20.26 8.62
C GLY A 374 -27.04 -18.89 9.26
N ASP A 375 -28.08 -18.25 9.75
CA ASP A 375 -28.05 -16.92 10.41
C ASP A 375 -27.98 -17.00 11.96
N LYS A 376 -27.77 -18.20 12.50
CA LYS A 376 -27.76 -18.44 13.95
C LYS A 376 -26.43 -18.99 14.42
N ILE A 377 -26.10 -18.68 15.67
CA ILE A 377 -24.98 -19.25 16.40
C ILE A 377 -25.50 -20.10 17.52
N SER A 378 -25.12 -21.37 17.52
CA SER A 378 -25.58 -22.34 18.51
C SER A 378 -24.42 -23.16 19.07
N PRO A 379 -24.31 -23.31 20.41
CA PRO A 379 -23.28 -24.14 21.00
C PRO A 379 -23.58 -25.63 20.75
N ARG A 380 -22.54 -26.36 20.32
CA ARG A 380 -22.58 -27.81 20.14
C ARG A 380 -21.48 -28.48 20.97
N LEU A 381 -21.82 -29.55 21.67
CA LEU A 381 -20.84 -30.38 22.37
C LEU A 381 -20.06 -31.19 21.32
N VAL A 382 -18.74 -30.95 21.20
CA VAL A 382 -17.82 -31.69 20.32
C VAL A 382 -17.25 -32.87 21.12
N THR A 383 -17.51 -34.09 20.67
CA THR A 383 -17.18 -35.31 21.40
C THR A 383 -16.06 -36.08 20.70
N ASN A 384 -15.54 -37.16 21.35
CA ASN A 384 -14.54 -38.03 20.74
C ASN A 384 -15.05 -38.80 19.49
N LYS A 385 -16.36 -38.77 19.23
CA LYS A 385 -16.95 -39.25 17.95
C LYS A 385 -16.75 -38.26 16.81
N ASP A 386 -16.72 -36.99 17.14
CA ASP A 386 -16.52 -35.91 16.19
C ASP A 386 -15.02 -35.69 15.90
N ILE A 387 -14.20 -35.64 16.95
CA ILE A 387 -12.75 -35.45 16.90
C ILE A 387 -12.09 -36.38 17.93
N PRO A 388 -11.23 -37.32 17.56
CA PRO A 388 -10.54 -38.20 18.49
C PRO A 388 -9.80 -37.41 19.58
N ASP A 389 -9.84 -37.89 20.81
CA ASP A 389 -9.16 -37.38 21.99
C ASP A 389 -9.42 -35.89 22.34
N ILE A 390 -10.56 -35.35 21.87
CA ILE A 390 -10.93 -33.96 22.17
C ILE A 390 -11.49 -33.80 23.60
N CYS A 391 -12.11 -34.82 24.14
CA CYS A 391 -12.65 -34.81 25.52
C CYS A 391 -11.52 -35.12 26.52
N ILE A 392 -11.58 -34.49 27.68
CA ILE A 392 -10.63 -34.65 28.78
C ILE A 392 -11.28 -35.37 29.97
N SER A 393 -10.45 -35.97 30.80
CA SER A 393 -10.90 -36.61 32.05
C SER A 393 -11.33 -35.57 33.09
N ARG A 394 -12.07 -36.02 34.12
CA ARG A 394 -12.47 -35.16 35.26
C ARG A 394 -11.27 -34.58 36.00
N ASN A 395 -10.14 -35.29 36.06
CA ASN A 395 -8.94 -34.80 36.74
C ASN A 395 -8.26 -33.67 35.95
N GLU A 396 -8.16 -33.82 34.65
CA GLU A 396 -7.63 -32.78 33.74
C GLU A 396 -8.56 -31.56 33.76
N PHE A 397 -9.88 -31.73 33.71
CA PHE A 397 -10.83 -30.63 33.80
C PHE A 397 -10.66 -29.83 35.10
N LYS A 398 -10.51 -30.54 36.27
CA LYS A 398 -10.26 -29.87 37.54
C LYS A 398 -8.91 -29.13 37.58
N ALA A 399 -7.89 -29.62 36.88
CA ALA A 399 -6.59 -28.96 36.78
C ALA A 399 -6.65 -27.66 35.91
N MET A 400 -7.52 -27.66 34.91
CA MET A 400 -7.74 -26.47 34.05
C MET A 400 -8.56 -25.37 34.74
N SER A 401 -9.39 -25.73 35.74
CA SER A 401 -10.26 -24.78 36.46
C SER A 401 -9.59 -24.11 37.65
N LYS A 402 -8.31 -24.39 37.89
CA LYS A 402 -7.43 -23.73 38.87
C LYS A 402 -6.56 -22.69 38.21
#